data_93550733ed5689d9c50ddb37cf98af15
#
_entry.id   93550733ed5689d9c50ddb37cf98af15
#
_cell.length_a   1.000
_cell.length_b   1.000
_cell.length_c   1.000
_cell.angle_alpha   90.00
_cell.angle_beta   90.00
_cell.angle_gamma   90.00
#
_symmetry.space_group_name_H-M   'P 1'
#
loop_
_entity.id
_entity.type
_entity.pdbx_description
1 polymer ?
#
loop_
_entity_poly.entity_id
_entity_poly.type
_entity_poly.pdbx_seq_one_letter_code
_entity_poly.pdbx_strand_id
1 'polypeptide(L)'
;EARAARRFGLDRKTVRTWHRRWVASGPVGLVPRHPVKRRRRLSEETVRLIEQARRELQFGAMRTRFWLNRVHRIRVAAATIRRICRDLGHPPIRRTGPRRPRQPLLFSKDQPGDCVQIDVKEVKVAGKKCFQYTALDDCTRYRVLRLYPRKYHGTSLEFLTTVRQVLPFPIRKVQVDNGTEFPFAFALAVQEAGIRLRHIAPRRPEQNGKVERSHRIDEEEFWSRSSFDGLTAAAHALRAWEHQYNHDRFSMALQGLTPAEKLATFLSPLNPSSPPTPCTHTGAAA
;
A
#
# COMPACT_ATOMS: atom_id res chain seq x y z
N GLU A 1 17.03 -53.52 25.53
CA GLU A 1 16.23 -52.40 24.99
C GLU A 1 14.77 -52.44 25.49
N ALA A 2 14.03 -53.57 25.39
CA ALA A 2 12.66 -53.69 25.80
C ALA A 2 12.43 -53.45 27.31
N ARG A 3 13.35 -53.91 28.16
CA ARG A 3 13.30 -53.69 29.61
C ARG A 3 13.51 -52.21 29.98
N ALA A 4 14.46 -51.55 29.27
CA ALA A 4 14.73 -50.14 29.46
C ALA A 4 13.55 -49.27 28.97
N ALA A 5 12.93 -49.61 27.82
CA ALA A 5 11.78 -48.92 27.29
C ALA A 5 10.62 -48.92 28.28
N ARG A 6 10.28 -50.09 28.84
CA ARG A 6 9.24 -50.24 29.88
C ARG A 6 9.55 -49.48 31.16
N ARG A 7 10.81 -49.56 31.63
CA ARG A 7 11.22 -48.90 32.88
C ARG A 7 11.14 -47.37 32.82
N PHE A 8 11.43 -46.77 31.66
CA PHE A 8 11.48 -45.31 31.47
C PHE A 8 10.29 -44.75 30.72
N GLY A 9 9.27 -45.59 30.42
CA GLY A 9 8.09 -45.12 29.69
C GLY A 9 8.39 -44.61 28.26
N LEU A 10 9.43 -45.15 27.61
CA LEU A 10 9.88 -44.71 26.29
C LEU A 10 9.50 -45.74 25.22
N ASP A 11 9.34 -45.27 23.98
CA ASP A 11 9.20 -46.19 22.84
C ASP A 11 10.49 -46.98 22.58
N ARG A 12 10.34 -48.26 22.25
CA ARG A 12 11.48 -49.17 21.97
C ARG A 12 12.38 -48.63 20.83
N LYS A 13 11.79 -48.00 19.86
CA LYS A 13 12.55 -47.41 18.71
C LYS A 13 13.43 -46.27 19.18
N THR A 14 12.94 -45.45 20.10
CA THR A 14 13.73 -44.38 20.74
C THR A 14 14.91 -44.95 21.50
N VAL A 15 14.68 -45.92 22.38
CA VAL A 15 15.77 -46.56 23.15
C VAL A 15 16.79 -47.19 22.22
N ARG A 16 16.37 -47.91 21.18
CA ARG A 16 17.27 -48.51 20.18
C ARG A 16 18.10 -47.46 19.44
N THR A 17 17.48 -46.32 19.09
CA THR A 17 18.20 -45.24 18.41
C THR A 17 19.26 -44.62 19.28
N TRP A 18 18.95 -44.38 20.56
CA TRP A 18 19.89 -43.81 21.51
C TRP A 18 21.02 -44.81 21.87
N HIS A 19 20.71 -46.10 22.06
CA HIS A 19 21.71 -47.14 22.29
C HIS A 19 22.69 -47.27 21.12
N ARG A 20 22.18 -47.25 19.87
CA ARG A 20 23.02 -47.28 18.67
C ARG A 20 23.95 -46.06 18.59
N ARG A 21 23.46 -44.89 18.94
CA ARG A 21 24.26 -43.65 18.97
C ARG A 21 25.32 -43.68 20.06
N TRP A 22 24.98 -44.25 21.21
CA TRP A 22 25.91 -44.43 22.31
C TRP A 22 27.05 -45.39 21.91
N VAL A 23 26.70 -46.53 21.35
CA VAL A 23 27.73 -47.52 20.90
C VAL A 23 28.62 -46.93 19.82
N ALA A 24 28.08 -46.13 18.89
CA ALA A 24 28.85 -45.55 17.78
C ALA A 24 29.71 -44.36 18.18
N SER A 25 29.34 -43.57 19.17
CA SER A 25 29.99 -42.26 19.43
C SER A 25 30.05 -41.89 20.93
N GLY A 26 29.77 -42.85 21.83
CA GLY A 26 29.78 -42.60 23.28
C GLY A 26 28.81 -41.49 23.72
N PRO A 27 29.13 -40.70 24.76
CA PRO A 27 28.30 -39.62 25.26
C PRO A 27 27.98 -38.56 24.21
N VAL A 28 28.88 -38.28 23.27
CA VAL A 28 28.70 -37.30 22.18
C VAL A 28 27.56 -37.70 21.24
N GLY A 29 27.33 -39.02 21.08
CA GLY A 29 26.21 -39.54 20.28
C GLY A 29 24.82 -39.22 20.86
N LEU A 30 24.75 -38.92 22.16
CA LEU A 30 23.51 -38.57 22.85
C LEU A 30 23.16 -37.07 22.77
N VAL A 31 24.06 -36.23 22.29
CA VAL A 31 23.80 -34.82 22.12
C VAL A 31 22.62 -34.63 21.13
N PRO A 32 21.57 -33.88 21.50
CA PRO A 32 20.44 -33.65 20.61
C PRO A 32 20.89 -33.06 19.29
N ARG A 33 20.64 -33.78 18.19
CA ARG A 33 20.84 -33.24 16.83
C ARG A 33 19.62 -32.43 16.43
N HIS A 34 19.70 -31.12 16.55
CA HIS A 34 18.67 -30.28 15.98
C HIS A 34 18.65 -30.48 14.45
N PRO A 35 17.53 -30.83 13.85
CA PRO A 35 17.45 -30.97 12.40
C PRO A 35 17.80 -29.62 11.76
N VAL A 36 18.94 -29.56 11.08
CA VAL A 36 19.28 -28.39 10.26
C VAL A 36 18.28 -28.36 9.12
N LYS A 37 17.22 -27.58 9.28
CA LYS A 37 16.27 -27.32 8.19
C LYS A 37 17.06 -26.74 7.02
N ARG A 38 17.32 -27.56 6.00
CA ARG A 38 17.92 -27.07 4.76
C ARG A 38 17.00 -26.01 4.19
N ARG A 39 17.41 -24.74 4.30
CA ARG A 39 16.66 -23.63 3.73
C ARG A 39 16.70 -23.79 2.21
N ARG A 40 15.53 -23.87 1.56
CA ARG A 40 15.46 -23.83 0.10
C ARG A 40 16.14 -22.54 -0.35
N ARG A 41 17.17 -22.65 -1.17
CA ARG A 41 17.80 -21.51 -1.82
C ARG A 41 16.84 -21.06 -2.94
N LEU A 42 16.59 -19.76 -3.03
CA LEU A 42 15.90 -19.18 -4.18
C LEU A 42 16.87 -19.17 -5.37
N SER A 43 16.32 -19.13 -6.58
CA SER A 43 17.13 -18.93 -7.79
C SER A 43 17.79 -17.55 -7.75
N GLU A 44 18.96 -17.43 -8.36
CA GLU A 44 19.68 -16.15 -8.46
C GLU A 44 18.82 -15.07 -9.13
N GLU A 45 18.06 -15.43 -10.15
CA GLU A 45 17.10 -14.54 -10.80
C GLU A 45 16.08 -13.97 -9.80
N THR A 46 15.48 -14.81 -8.96
CA THR A 46 14.55 -14.33 -7.93
C THR A 46 15.23 -13.37 -6.94
N VAL A 47 16.49 -13.62 -6.59
CA VAL A 47 17.25 -12.74 -5.70
C VAL A 47 17.51 -11.39 -6.39
N ARG A 48 17.89 -11.38 -7.67
CA ARG A 48 18.08 -10.15 -8.48
C ARG A 48 16.79 -9.34 -8.56
N LEU A 49 15.65 -9.98 -8.81
CA LEU A 49 14.35 -9.31 -8.83
C LEU A 49 13.98 -8.69 -7.46
N ILE A 50 14.30 -9.36 -6.36
CA ILE A 50 14.10 -8.81 -5.02
C ILE A 50 14.99 -7.58 -4.80
N GLU A 51 16.24 -7.62 -5.27
CA GLU A 51 17.16 -6.51 -5.19
C GLU A 51 16.69 -5.32 -6.04
N GLN A 52 16.28 -5.57 -7.27
CA GLN A 52 15.68 -4.57 -8.17
C GLN A 52 14.46 -3.89 -7.52
N ALA A 53 13.52 -4.69 -7.02
CA ALA A 53 12.35 -4.15 -6.33
C ALA A 53 12.74 -3.27 -5.13
N ARG A 54 13.86 -3.58 -4.47
CA ARG A 54 14.33 -2.83 -3.32
C ARG A 54 15.06 -1.55 -3.71
N ARG A 55 15.94 -1.59 -4.70
CA ARG A 55 16.81 -0.47 -5.11
C ARG A 55 16.07 0.52 -6.01
N GLU A 56 15.46 0.03 -7.07
CA GLU A 56 14.86 0.86 -8.12
C GLU A 56 13.43 1.26 -7.75
N LEU A 57 12.58 0.28 -7.39
CA LEU A 57 11.17 0.51 -7.12
C LEU A 57 10.89 0.94 -5.66
N GLN A 58 11.90 0.91 -4.79
CA GLN A 58 11.77 1.28 -3.38
C GLN A 58 10.66 0.50 -2.64
N PHE A 59 10.43 -0.75 -3.02
CA PHE A 59 9.38 -1.58 -2.45
C PHE A 59 9.77 -2.18 -1.10
N GLY A 60 8.82 -2.17 -0.14
CA GLY A 60 8.91 -2.98 1.06
C GLY A 60 8.54 -4.44 0.80
N ALA A 61 8.93 -5.36 1.70
CA ALA A 61 8.79 -6.80 1.50
C ALA A 61 7.37 -7.28 1.10
N MET A 62 6.31 -6.64 1.59
CA MET A 62 4.94 -6.99 1.20
C MET A 62 4.63 -6.57 -0.24
N ARG A 63 5.04 -5.35 -0.63
CA ARG A 63 4.84 -4.86 -2.00
C ARG A 63 5.68 -5.67 -2.99
N THR A 64 6.92 -5.99 -2.65
CA THR A 64 7.78 -6.91 -3.42
C THR A 64 7.14 -8.29 -3.59
N ARG A 65 6.52 -8.85 -2.53
CA ARG A 65 5.81 -10.13 -2.62
C ARG A 65 4.67 -10.08 -3.65
N PHE A 66 3.86 -9.02 -3.64
CA PHE A 66 2.76 -8.87 -4.60
C PHE A 66 3.30 -8.68 -6.02
N TRP A 67 4.32 -7.84 -6.19
CA TRP A 67 4.96 -7.60 -7.48
C TRP A 67 5.55 -8.89 -8.07
N LEU A 68 6.33 -9.64 -7.31
CA LEU A 68 6.87 -10.94 -7.74
C LEU A 68 5.77 -11.92 -8.14
N ASN A 69 4.70 -12.01 -7.34
CA ASN A 69 3.61 -12.93 -7.64
C ASN A 69 2.80 -12.53 -8.89
N ARG A 70 2.54 -11.24 -9.05
CA ARG A 70 1.64 -10.75 -10.12
C ARG A 70 2.37 -10.54 -11.45
N VAL A 71 3.56 -9.95 -11.42
CA VAL A 71 4.33 -9.62 -12.63
C VAL A 71 5.18 -10.81 -13.08
N HIS A 72 5.89 -11.44 -12.15
CA HIS A 72 6.85 -12.52 -12.47
C HIS A 72 6.32 -13.93 -12.17
N ARG A 73 5.09 -14.08 -11.65
CA ARG A 73 4.50 -15.36 -11.25
C ARG A 73 5.32 -16.13 -10.20
N ILE A 74 6.17 -15.45 -9.45
CA ILE A 74 7.06 -16.03 -8.44
C ILE A 74 6.43 -15.85 -7.05
N ARG A 75 6.22 -16.96 -6.33
CA ARG A 75 5.65 -16.95 -4.97
C ARG A 75 6.75 -17.03 -3.92
N VAL A 76 7.01 -15.92 -3.23
CA VAL A 76 7.99 -15.83 -2.13
C VAL A 76 7.33 -15.22 -0.90
N ALA A 77 7.58 -15.81 0.26
CA ALA A 77 7.07 -15.26 1.53
C ALA A 77 7.76 -13.93 1.87
N ALA A 78 6.99 -12.96 2.40
CA ALA A 78 7.53 -11.65 2.80
C ALA A 78 8.67 -11.76 3.86
N ALA A 79 8.64 -12.79 4.71
CA ALA A 79 9.71 -13.06 5.67
C ALA A 79 11.02 -13.43 4.97
N THR A 80 10.95 -14.22 3.90
CA THR A 80 12.11 -14.60 3.07
C THR A 80 12.67 -13.37 2.35
N ILE A 81 11.81 -12.51 1.79
CA ILE A 81 12.23 -11.26 1.15
C ILE A 81 12.97 -10.35 2.14
N ARG A 82 12.42 -10.16 3.37
CA ARG A 82 13.10 -9.37 4.41
C ARG A 82 14.47 -9.91 4.77
N ARG A 83 14.60 -11.24 4.85
CA ARG A 83 15.88 -11.89 5.13
C ARG A 83 16.88 -11.63 4.00
N ILE A 84 16.49 -11.84 2.74
CA ILE A 84 17.37 -11.60 1.58
C ILE A 84 17.81 -10.13 1.54
N CYS A 85 16.89 -9.18 1.71
CA CYS A 85 17.26 -7.76 1.76
C CYS A 85 18.28 -7.48 2.88
N ARG A 86 18.16 -8.15 4.03
CA ARG A 86 19.12 -8.01 5.14
C ARG A 86 20.47 -8.65 4.78
N ASP A 87 20.45 -9.85 4.21
CA ASP A 87 21.66 -10.58 3.79
C ASP A 87 22.43 -9.81 2.70
N LEU A 88 21.72 -9.04 1.83
CA LEU A 88 22.28 -8.13 0.84
C LEU A 88 22.70 -6.75 1.40
N GLY A 89 22.59 -6.53 2.71
CA GLY A 89 22.98 -5.27 3.36
C GLY A 89 22.00 -4.10 3.14
N HIS A 90 20.80 -4.35 2.59
CA HIS A 90 19.83 -3.27 2.42
C HIS A 90 19.22 -2.84 3.76
N PRO A 91 19.27 -1.54 4.11
CA PRO A 91 18.66 -1.04 5.33
C PRO A 91 17.13 -1.23 5.29
N PRO A 92 16.47 -1.39 6.44
CA PRO A 92 15.02 -1.42 6.49
C PRO A 92 14.45 -0.09 5.96
N ILE A 93 13.30 -0.14 5.27
CA ILE A 93 12.58 1.09 4.91
C ILE A 93 12.15 1.77 6.21
N ARG A 94 12.73 2.93 6.48
CA ARG A 94 12.39 3.72 7.67
C ARG A 94 10.93 4.14 7.59
N ARG A 95 10.17 3.87 8.64
CA ARG A 95 8.87 4.49 8.83
C ARG A 95 9.11 5.89 9.38
N THR A 96 8.61 6.89 8.67
CA THR A 96 8.58 8.26 9.18
C THR A 96 7.52 8.35 10.29
N GLY A 97 7.93 8.78 11.48
CA GLY A 97 7.07 9.03 12.63
C GLY A 97 6.97 7.90 13.68
N PRO A 98 6.50 8.21 14.88
CA PRO A 98 6.37 7.28 15.99
C PRO A 98 5.37 6.16 15.68
N ARG A 99 5.58 4.95 16.25
CA ARG A 99 4.59 3.88 16.22
C ARG A 99 3.35 4.33 16.98
N ARG A 100 2.28 4.64 16.26
CA ARG A 100 0.97 4.83 16.90
C ARG A 100 0.47 3.47 17.40
N PRO A 101 -0.19 3.40 18.56
CA PRO A 101 -0.86 2.17 18.99
C PRO A 101 -1.82 1.68 17.90
N ARG A 102 -2.03 0.37 17.82
CA ARG A 102 -2.99 -0.22 16.87
C ARG A 102 -4.36 0.33 17.17
N GLN A 103 -4.83 1.24 16.36
CA GLN A 103 -6.22 1.69 16.39
C GLN A 103 -7.10 0.62 15.76
N PRO A 104 -8.33 0.43 16.28
CA PRO A 104 -9.28 -0.52 15.73
C PRO A 104 -9.61 -0.19 14.28
N LEU A 105 -10.02 -1.21 13.55
CA LEU A 105 -10.37 -1.26 12.14
C LEU A 105 -11.00 0.03 11.61
N LEU A 106 -10.29 0.65 10.68
CA LEU A 106 -10.84 1.75 9.88
C LEU A 106 -12.00 1.20 9.04
N PHE A 107 -13.21 1.60 9.36
CA PHE A 107 -14.37 1.29 8.55
C PHE A 107 -14.17 1.84 7.14
N SER A 108 -14.11 0.98 6.15
CA SER A 108 -14.19 1.35 4.75
C SER A 108 -15.66 1.40 4.34
N LYS A 109 -16.02 2.29 3.43
CA LYS A 109 -17.35 2.29 2.82
C LYS A 109 -17.49 1.07 1.91
N ASP A 110 -18.73 0.59 1.77
CA ASP A 110 -19.01 -0.64 1.04
C ASP A 110 -19.07 -0.42 -0.46
N GLN A 111 -19.48 0.79 -0.89
CA GLN A 111 -19.64 1.13 -2.29
C GLN A 111 -18.78 2.34 -2.69
N PRO A 112 -18.25 2.37 -3.95
CA PRO A 112 -17.62 3.56 -4.49
C PRO A 112 -18.57 4.75 -4.47
N GLY A 113 -18.06 5.93 -4.14
CA GLY A 113 -18.84 7.16 -4.07
C GLY A 113 -19.70 7.35 -2.81
N ASP A 114 -19.85 6.34 -1.95
CA ASP A 114 -20.54 6.51 -0.66
C ASP A 114 -19.92 7.61 0.20
N CYS A 115 -18.62 7.83 0.08
CA CYS A 115 -17.90 8.92 0.70
C CYS A 115 -16.61 9.23 -0.05
N VAL A 116 -16.52 10.42 -0.63
CA VAL A 116 -15.28 10.96 -1.18
C VAL A 116 -14.73 11.99 -0.19
N GLN A 117 -13.54 11.76 0.30
CA GLN A 117 -12.81 12.69 1.18
C GLN A 117 -12.05 13.68 0.32
N ILE A 118 -12.25 14.98 0.54
CA ILE A 118 -11.52 16.04 -0.14
C ILE A 118 -10.69 16.80 0.91
N ASP A 119 -9.43 17.03 0.58
CA ASP A 119 -8.50 17.74 1.45
C ASP A 119 -7.44 18.49 0.63
N VAL A 120 -6.85 19.53 1.21
CA VAL A 120 -5.89 20.41 0.55
C VAL A 120 -4.58 20.40 1.33
N LYS A 121 -3.50 20.05 0.63
CA LYS A 121 -2.15 20.06 1.19
C LYS A 121 -1.35 21.20 0.58
N GLU A 122 -0.67 21.94 1.42
CA GLU A 122 0.35 22.91 0.98
C GLU A 122 1.62 22.19 0.54
N VAL A 123 2.16 22.58 -0.62
CA VAL A 123 3.41 22.08 -1.17
C VAL A 123 4.27 23.25 -1.69
N LYS A 124 5.57 23.08 -1.80
CA LYS A 124 6.47 24.07 -2.38
C LYS A 124 6.96 23.60 -3.74
N VAL A 125 6.80 24.44 -4.76
CA VAL A 125 7.27 24.19 -6.14
C VAL A 125 8.12 25.39 -6.57
N ALA A 126 9.37 25.15 -6.95
CA ALA A 126 10.33 26.20 -7.29
C ALA A 126 10.38 27.33 -6.24
N GLY A 127 10.36 26.98 -4.96
CA GLY A 127 10.35 27.92 -3.83
C GLY A 127 9.00 28.62 -3.57
N LYS A 128 8.02 28.50 -4.46
CA LYS A 128 6.69 29.11 -4.32
C LYS A 128 5.70 28.16 -3.65
N LYS A 129 4.82 28.73 -2.83
CA LYS A 129 3.72 28.02 -2.18
C LYS A 129 2.66 27.67 -3.22
N CYS A 130 2.29 26.39 -3.28
CA CYS A 130 1.23 25.85 -4.13
C CYS A 130 0.34 24.92 -3.29
N PHE A 131 -0.81 24.51 -3.83
CA PHE A 131 -1.82 23.75 -3.11
C PHE A 131 -2.24 22.52 -3.91
N GLN A 132 -1.96 21.34 -3.36
CA GLN A 132 -2.41 20.09 -3.88
C GLN A 132 -3.79 19.78 -3.32
N TYR A 133 -4.80 19.74 -4.18
CA TYR A 133 -6.13 19.26 -3.89
C TYR A 133 -6.19 17.75 -4.12
N THR A 134 -6.74 17.03 -3.19
CA THR A 134 -6.87 15.58 -3.22
C THR A 134 -8.31 15.17 -2.95
N ALA A 135 -8.92 14.43 -3.86
CA ALA A 135 -10.17 13.71 -3.61
C ALA A 135 -9.86 12.22 -3.56
N LEU A 136 -10.30 11.53 -2.52
CA LEU A 136 -10.05 10.11 -2.27
C LEU A 136 -11.37 9.40 -1.99
N ASP A 137 -11.71 8.41 -2.81
CA ASP A 137 -12.84 7.53 -2.51
C ASP A 137 -12.54 6.62 -1.31
N ASP A 138 -13.46 6.59 -0.36
CA ASP A 138 -13.30 5.86 0.90
C ASP A 138 -13.31 4.34 0.72
N CYS A 139 -14.01 3.82 -0.27
CA CYS A 139 -14.13 2.40 -0.57
C CYS A 139 -12.90 1.88 -1.34
N THR A 140 -12.65 2.44 -2.50
CA THR A 140 -11.67 1.93 -3.46
C THR A 140 -10.27 2.52 -3.30
N ARG A 141 -10.13 3.63 -2.59
CA ARG A 141 -8.92 4.45 -2.54
C ARG A 141 -8.55 5.10 -3.88
N TYR A 142 -9.43 5.03 -4.86
CA TYR A 142 -9.25 5.75 -6.12
C TYR A 142 -9.23 7.25 -5.84
N ARG A 143 -8.30 7.97 -6.47
CA ARG A 143 -8.09 9.38 -6.14
C ARG A 143 -7.95 10.26 -7.37
N VAL A 144 -8.24 11.53 -7.17
CA VAL A 144 -8.04 12.63 -8.13
C VAL A 144 -7.15 13.66 -7.48
N LEU A 145 -6.09 14.10 -8.17
CA LEU A 145 -5.13 15.09 -7.71
C LEU A 145 -5.08 16.28 -8.65
N ARG A 146 -5.09 17.50 -8.11
CA ARG A 146 -4.82 18.72 -8.89
C ARG A 146 -3.91 19.65 -8.10
N LEU A 147 -3.13 20.43 -8.82
CA LEU A 147 -2.21 21.40 -8.24
C LEU A 147 -2.61 22.82 -8.65
N TYR A 148 -2.78 23.69 -7.68
CA TYR A 148 -3.19 25.08 -7.88
C TYR A 148 -2.20 26.06 -7.23
N PRO A 149 -2.03 27.27 -7.81
CA PRO A 149 -1.14 28.29 -7.23
C PRO A 149 -1.76 28.97 -6.01
N ARG A 150 -3.08 28.91 -5.87
CA ARG A 150 -3.81 29.57 -4.79
C ARG A 150 -4.88 28.66 -4.20
N LYS A 151 -5.19 28.89 -2.93
CA LYS A 151 -6.24 28.19 -2.18
C LYS A 151 -7.37 29.18 -1.89
N TYR A 152 -8.48 29.07 -2.60
CA TYR A 152 -9.68 29.88 -2.43
C TYR A 152 -10.92 29.14 -2.95
N HIS A 153 -12.10 29.68 -2.70
CA HIS A 153 -13.37 29.02 -3.04
C HIS A 153 -13.52 28.65 -4.52
N GLY A 154 -13.03 29.49 -5.44
CA GLY A 154 -13.09 29.22 -6.88
C GLY A 154 -12.31 27.96 -7.28
N THR A 155 -11.10 27.76 -6.73
CA THR A 155 -10.33 26.52 -6.97
C THR A 155 -11.01 25.29 -6.39
N SER A 156 -11.70 25.42 -5.25
CA SER A 156 -12.45 24.31 -4.66
C SER A 156 -13.65 23.90 -5.52
N LEU A 157 -14.35 24.86 -6.13
CA LEU A 157 -15.46 24.61 -7.07
C LEU A 157 -14.97 23.97 -8.38
N GLU A 158 -13.89 24.50 -8.95
CA GLU A 158 -13.24 23.91 -10.14
C GLU A 158 -12.80 22.48 -9.86
N PHE A 159 -12.19 22.24 -8.70
CA PHE A 159 -11.77 20.91 -8.30
C PHE A 159 -12.97 19.96 -8.12
N LEU A 160 -14.05 20.40 -7.49
CA LEU A 160 -15.28 19.61 -7.36
C LEU A 160 -15.83 19.20 -8.73
N THR A 161 -15.85 20.12 -9.68
CA THR A 161 -16.27 19.85 -11.06
C THR A 161 -15.37 18.79 -11.70
N THR A 162 -14.05 18.95 -11.56
CA THR A 162 -13.08 17.96 -12.05
C THR A 162 -13.29 16.59 -11.43
N VAL A 163 -13.49 16.52 -10.11
CA VAL A 163 -13.72 15.25 -9.40
C VAL A 163 -14.95 14.52 -9.92
N ARG A 164 -16.04 15.25 -10.15
CA ARG A 164 -17.29 14.71 -10.72
C ARG A 164 -17.16 14.19 -12.15
N GLN A 165 -16.26 14.80 -12.94
CA GLN A 165 -15.99 14.37 -14.32
C GLN A 165 -15.05 13.15 -14.39
N VAL A 166 -14.09 13.08 -13.48
CA VAL A 166 -13.04 12.05 -13.51
C VAL A 166 -13.45 10.75 -12.80
N LEU A 167 -14.24 10.84 -11.72
CA LEU A 167 -14.67 9.64 -11.02
C LEU A 167 -15.76 8.91 -11.83
N PRO A 168 -15.58 7.61 -12.14
CA PRO A 168 -16.50 6.85 -12.99
C PRO A 168 -17.70 6.28 -12.22
N PHE A 169 -18.10 6.93 -11.13
CA PHE A 169 -19.22 6.53 -10.28
C PHE A 169 -19.89 7.77 -9.65
N PRO A 170 -21.16 7.69 -9.31
CA PRO A 170 -21.87 8.80 -8.67
C PRO A 170 -21.36 9.05 -7.26
N ILE A 171 -21.16 10.30 -6.90
CA ILE A 171 -20.75 10.71 -5.56
C ILE A 171 -21.98 10.96 -4.71
N ARG A 172 -22.17 10.18 -3.64
CA ARG A 172 -23.29 10.33 -2.70
C ARG A 172 -22.99 11.32 -1.59
N LYS A 173 -21.72 11.39 -1.19
CA LYS A 173 -21.28 12.24 -0.10
C LYS A 173 -19.85 12.72 -0.32
N VAL A 174 -19.65 14.02 -0.10
CA VAL A 174 -18.31 14.63 0.03
C VAL A 174 -18.06 14.91 1.49
N GLN A 175 -16.87 14.58 1.97
CA GLN A 175 -16.39 14.89 3.30
C GLN A 175 -15.17 15.81 3.20
N VAL A 176 -15.24 16.96 3.89
CA VAL A 176 -14.18 17.97 3.95
C VAL A 176 -13.83 18.30 5.40
N ASP A 177 -12.70 18.91 5.62
CA ASP A 177 -12.41 19.56 6.90
C ASP A 177 -13.13 20.91 7.02
N ASN A 178 -12.87 21.65 8.11
CA ASN A 178 -13.43 22.99 8.33
C ASN A 178 -12.52 24.08 7.75
N GLY A 179 -11.80 23.79 6.68
CA GLY A 179 -10.90 24.75 6.03
C GLY A 179 -11.66 25.91 5.36
N THR A 180 -11.04 27.07 5.34
CA THR A 180 -11.60 28.29 4.73
C THR A 180 -11.81 28.19 3.22
N GLU A 181 -11.22 27.21 2.56
CA GLU A 181 -11.39 26.89 1.13
C GLU A 181 -12.74 26.24 0.80
N PHE A 182 -13.47 25.77 1.81
CA PHE A 182 -14.78 25.14 1.65
C PHE A 182 -15.90 26.00 2.29
N PRO A 183 -16.11 27.24 1.79
CA PRO A 183 -17.11 28.15 2.34
C PRO A 183 -18.54 27.72 1.93
N PHE A 184 -19.52 28.54 2.32
CA PHE A 184 -20.93 28.35 1.99
C PHE A 184 -21.17 28.12 0.50
N ALA A 185 -20.46 28.84 -0.39
CA ALA A 185 -20.59 28.65 -1.85
C ALA A 185 -20.20 27.23 -2.30
N PHE A 186 -19.22 26.62 -1.67
CA PHE A 186 -18.87 25.21 -1.92
C PHE A 186 -19.97 24.27 -1.43
N ALA A 187 -20.52 24.54 -0.25
CA ALA A 187 -21.63 23.75 0.29
C ALA A 187 -22.85 23.80 -0.62
N LEU A 188 -23.19 24.97 -1.14
CA LEU A 188 -24.29 25.14 -2.08
C LEU A 188 -24.05 24.35 -3.37
N ALA A 189 -22.89 24.47 -3.99
CA ALA A 189 -22.55 23.72 -5.22
C ALA A 189 -22.57 22.18 -5.02
N VAL A 190 -22.13 21.69 -3.86
CA VAL A 190 -22.25 20.26 -3.51
C VAL A 190 -23.71 19.84 -3.40
N GLN A 191 -24.54 20.66 -2.78
CA GLN A 191 -25.98 20.41 -2.62
C GLN A 191 -26.75 20.48 -3.95
N GLU A 192 -26.46 21.46 -4.78
CA GLU A 192 -27.02 21.57 -6.13
C GLU A 192 -26.66 20.38 -7.03
N ALA A 193 -25.50 19.78 -6.80
CA ALA A 193 -25.10 18.56 -7.45
C ALA A 193 -25.80 17.30 -6.91
N GLY A 194 -26.74 17.42 -5.97
CA GLY A 194 -27.40 16.29 -5.30
C GLY A 194 -26.50 15.49 -4.34
N ILE A 195 -25.36 16.06 -3.92
CA ILE A 195 -24.36 15.42 -3.09
C ILE A 195 -24.52 15.89 -1.65
N ARG A 196 -24.42 14.98 -0.68
CA ARG A 196 -24.42 15.35 0.74
C ARG A 196 -23.05 15.87 1.15
N LEU A 197 -22.97 17.06 1.73
CA LEU A 197 -21.76 17.58 2.33
C LEU A 197 -21.67 17.17 3.81
N ARG A 198 -20.49 16.74 4.24
CA ARG A 198 -20.17 16.48 5.65
C ARG A 198 -18.87 17.18 6.02
N HIS A 199 -18.93 18.03 7.02
CA HIS A 199 -17.72 18.52 7.69
C HIS A 199 -17.24 17.55 8.76
N ILE A 200 -15.94 17.43 8.90
CA ILE A 200 -15.32 16.64 9.97
C ILE A 200 -15.60 17.33 11.31
N ALA A 201 -16.02 16.54 12.30
CA ALA A 201 -16.26 17.09 13.62
C ALA A 201 -14.95 17.65 14.23
N PRO A 202 -15.00 18.81 14.88
CA PRO A 202 -13.83 19.37 15.54
C PRO A 202 -13.17 18.34 16.48
N ARG A 203 -11.83 18.32 16.52
CA ARG A 203 -11.02 17.40 17.33
C ARG A 203 -11.19 15.89 16.99
N ARG A 204 -11.67 15.55 15.78
CA ARG A 204 -11.75 14.17 15.31
C ARG A 204 -10.93 13.94 14.04
N PRO A 205 -9.59 14.08 14.08
CA PRO A 205 -8.72 13.90 12.92
C PRO A 205 -8.78 12.47 12.34
N GLU A 206 -9.17 11.48 13.13
CA GLU A 206 -9.34 10.11 12.66
C GLU A 206 -10.35 9.98 11.51
N GLN A 207 -11.30 10.91 11.39
CA GLN A 207 -12.27 10.92 10.30
C GLN A 207 -11.64 11.26 8.94
N ASN A 208 -10.48 11.97 8.93
CA ASN A 208 -9.73 12.32 7.72
C ASN A 208 -8.50 11.44 7.49
N GLY A 209 -8.30 10.43 8.33
CA GLY A 209 -7.07 9.64 8.37
C GLY A 209 -6.70 8.94 7.06
N LYS A 210 -7.65 8.75 6.12
CA LYS A 210 -7.39 8.12 4.83
C LYS A 210 -6.76 9.09 3.84
N VAL A 211 -7.30 10.31 3.72
CA VAL A 211 -6.73 11.34 2.84
C VAL A 211 -5.41 11.86 3.42
N GLU A 212 -5.29 12.02 4.75
CA GLU A 212 -4.01 12.32 5.41
C GLU A 212 -2.95 11.24 5.11
N ARG A 213 -3.35 9.96 5.13
CA ARG A 213 -2.45 8.88 4.74
C ARG A 213 -2.07 8.96 3.26
N SER A 214 -2.99 9.36 2.39
CA SER A 214 -2.72 9.63 0.98
C SER A 214 -1.68 10.74 0.82
N HIS A 215 -1.84 11.87 1.53
CA HIS A 215 -0.87 12.96 1.54
C HIS A 215 0.53 12.54 2.01
N ARG A 216 0.61 11.66 3.01
CA ARG A 216 1.89 11.11 3.44
C ARG A 216 2.54 10.26 2.33
N ILE A 217 1.76 9.47 1.61
CA ILE A 217 2.26 8.69 0.48
C ILE A 217 2.79 9.62 -0.62
N ASP A 218 2.08 10.70 -0.91
CA ASP A 218 2.53 11.71 -1.87
C ASP A 218 3.84 12.35 -1.44
N GLU A 219 4.01 12.64 -0.14
CA GLU A 219 5.26 13.16 0.39
C GLU A 219 6.40 12.15 0.24
N GLU A 220 6.17 10.90 0.67
CA GLU A 220 7.20 9.86 0.71
C GLU A 220 7.58 9.33 -0.67
N GLU A 221 6.63 9.28 -1.62
CA GLU A 221 6.81 8.58 -2.89
C GLU A 221 6.87 9.51 -4.11
N PHE A 222 6.48 10.78 -3.98
CA PHE A 222 6.46 11.76 -5.07
C PHE A 222 7.21 13.05 -4.71
N TRP A 223 6.70 13.87 -3.78
CA TRP A 223 7.26 15.20 -3.52
C TRP A 223 8.71 15.18 -3.03
N SER A 224 9.06 14.25 -2.13
CA SER A 224 10.43 14.15 -1.60
C SER A 224 11.44 13.60 -2.61
N ARG A 225 10.99 13.09 -3.75
CA ARG A 225 11.84 12.45 -4.76
C ARG A 225 11.98 13.24 -6.05
N SER A 226 11.25 14.32 -6.17
CA SER A 226 11.16 15.10 -7.41
C SER A 226 11.36 16.58 -7.11
N SER A 227 12.04 17.27 -7.98
CA SER A 227 12.14 18.73 -8.03
C SER A 227 11.52 19.22 -9.35
N PHE A 228 10.90 20.40 -9.33
CA PHE A 228 10.19 20.93 -10.48
C PHE A 228 10.54 22.39 -10.65
N ASP A 229 10.80 22.79 -11.89
CA ASP A 229 11.17 24.17 -12.23
C ASP A 229 9.98 25.14 -12.25
N GLY A 230 8.75 24.61 -12.22
CA GLY A 230 7.56 25.45 -12.22
C GLY A 230 6.26 24.68 -12.02
N LEU A 231 5.17 25.44 -11.84
CA LEU A 231 3.83 24.92 -11.54
C LEU A 231 3.33 23.96 -12.62
N THR A 232 3.52 24.29 -13.90
CA THR A 232 3.01 23.48 -15.03
C THR A 232 3.68 22.11 -15.07
N ALA A 233 5.01 22.06 -14.92
CA ALA A 233 5.76 20.82 -14.88
C ALA A 233 5.35 19.96 -13.68
N ALA A 234 5.22 20.58 -12.50
CA ALA A 234 4.76 19.89 -11.29
C ALA A 234 3.32 19.36 -11.43
N ALA A 235 2.41 20.14 -12.03
CA ALA A 235 1.03 19.74 -12.25
C ALA A 235 0.94 18.54 -13.22
N HIS A 236 1.74 18.57 -14.30
CA HIS A 236 1.82 17.44 -15.24
C HIS A 236 2.35 16.17 -14.56
N ALA A 237 3.46 16.28 -13.83
CA ALA A 237 4.04 15.16 -13.09
C ALA A 237 3.09 14.63 -12.00
N LEU A 238 2.32 15.51 -11.34
CA LEU A 238 1.32 15.09 -10.34
C LEU A 238 0.18 14.27 -10.98
N ARG A 239 -0.22 14.58 -12.21
CA ARG A 239 -1.19 13.76 -12.96
C ARG A 239 -0.63 12.39 -13.34
N ALA A 240 0.62 12.32 -13.76
CA ALA A 240 1.29 11.05 -14.02
C ALA A 240 1.39 10.21 -12.73
N TRP A 241 1.70 10.86 -11.60
CA TRP A 241 1.68 10.22 -10.28
C TRP A 241 0.27 9.75 -9.86
N GLU A 242 -0.78 10.52 -10.13
CA GLU A 242 -2.16 10.11 -9.93
C GLU A 242 -2.47 8.80 -10.68
N HIS A 243 -2.09 8.75 -11.96
CA HIS A 243 -2.25 7.55 -12.77
C HIS A 243 -1.49 6.36 -12.19
N GLN A 244 -0.21 6.53 -11.90
CA GLN A 244 0.62 5.50 -11.29
C GLN A 244 0.05 5.00 -9.95
N TYR A 245 -0.43 5.91 -9.11
CA TYR A 245 -1.06 5.54 -7.84
C TYR A 245 -2.32 4.71 -8.04
N ASN A 246 -3.18 5.11 -8.97
CA ASN A 246 -4.45 4.45 -9.20
C ASN A 246 -4.30 3.10 -9.90
N HIS A 247 -3.36 2.96 -10.84
CA HIS A 247 -3.27 1.80 -11.74
C HIS A 247 -2.11 0.85 -11.41
N ASP A 248 -0.99 1.35 -10.89
CA ASP A 248 0.22 0.54 -10.74
C ASP A 248 0.60 0.28 -9.28
N ARG A 249 0.18 1.15 -8.37
CA ARG A 249 0.60 1.10 -6.98
C ARG A 249 -0.22 0.09 -6.18
N PHE A 250 0.40 -1.02 -5.78
CA PHE A 250 -0.23 -2.01 -4.91
C PHE A 250 -0.53 -1.46 -3.51
N SER A 251 -1.78 -1.52 -3.10
CA SER A 251 -2.24 -1.03 -1.81
C SER A 251 -2.39 -2.17 -0.79
N MET A 252 -1.73 -2.03 0.36
CA MET A 252 -1.85 -2.99 1.45
C MET A 252 -3.25 -2.96 2.09
N ALA A 253 -3.90 -1.82 2.08
CA ALA A 253 -5.27 -1.65 2.57
C ALA A 253 -6.30 -2.35 1.66
N LEU A 254 -5.95 -2.58 0.40
CA LEU A 254 -6.75 -3.29 -0.59
C LEU A 254 -6.21 -4.71 -0.85
N GLN A 255 -5.50 -5.30 0.11
CA GLN A 255 -4.94 -6.65 0.02
C GLN A 255 -4.04 -6.89 -1.20
N GLY A 256 -3.37 -5.83 -1.66
CA GLY A 256 -2.44 -5.86 -2.80
C GLY A 256 -3.10 -5.57 -4.15
N LEU A 257 -4.37 -5.18 -4.18
CA LEU A 257 -4.99 -4.61 -5.37
C LEU A 257 -4.53 -3.15 -5.54
N THR A 258 -4.55 -2.68 -6.78
CA THR A 258 -4.51 -1.25 -7.06
C THR A 258 -5.90 -0.63 -6.82
N PRO A 259 -6.02 0.70 -6.63
CA PRO A 259 -7.31 1.36 -6.55
C PRO A 259 -8.21 1.11 -7.77
N ALA A 260 -7.64 1.12 -8.98
CA ALA A 260 -8.37 0.85 -10.22
C ALA A 260 -8.89 -0.60 -10.28
N GLU A 261 -8.08 -1.58 -9.88
CA GLU A 261 -8.52 -2.97 -9.80
C GLU A 261 -9.64 -3.16 -8.78
N LYS A 262 -9.51 -2.52 -7.61
CA LYS A 262 -10.58 -2.55 -6.62
C LYS A 262 -11.85 -1.91 -7.17
N LEU A 263 -11.75 -0.80 -7.89
CA LEU A 263 -12.89 -0.14 -8.53
C LEU A 263 -13.52 -1.04 -9.59
N ALA A 264 -12.72 -1.71 -10.42
CA ALA A 264 -13.20 -2.63 -11.45
C ALA A 264 -14.07 -3.77 -10.87
N THR A 265 -13.83 -4.20 -9.62
CA THR A 265 -14.69 -5.21 -8.97
C THR A 265 -16.13 -4.75 -8.75
N PHE A 266 -16.39 -3.45 -8.82
CA PHE A 266 -17.74 -2.86 -8.68
C PHE A 266 -18.36 -2.45 -10.01
N LEU A 267 -17.54 -2.19 -11.03
CA LEU A 267 -18.02 -1.72 -12.35
C LEU A 267 -18.26 -2.88 -13.32
N SER A 268 -17.62 -4.04 -13.12
CA SER A 268 -17.87 -5.23 -13.93
C SER A 268 -19.17 -5.90 -13.48
N PRO A 269 -20.15 -6.13 -14.37
CA PRO A 269 -21.27 -7.00 -14.06
C PRO A 269 -20.72 -8.39 -13.77
N LEU A 270 -21.14 -8.97 -12.65
CA LEU A 270 -20.74 -10.26 -12.09
C LEU A 270 -20.42 -11.34 -13.13
N ASN A 271 -19.14 -11.55 -13.41
CA ASN A 271 -18.66 -12.79 -13.97
C ASN A 271 -17.52 -13.29 -13.07
N PRO A 272 -17.76 -14.29 -12.19
CA PRO A 272 -16.83 -14.67 -11.12
C PRO A 272 -15.61 -15.48 -11.56
N SER A 273 -15.31 -15.58 -12.85
CA SER A 273 -14.34 -16.57 -13.36
C SER A 273 -13.19 -16.05 -14.22
N SER A 274 -12.75 -14.80 -14.07
CA SER A 274 -11.54 -14.36 -14.79
C SER A 274 -10.53 -13.70 -13.84
N PRO A 275 -9.28 -14.21 -13.75
CA PRO A 275 -8.21 -13.51 -13.06
C PRO A 275 -7.85 -12.23 -13.82
N PRO A 276 -7.47 -11.14 -13.13
CA PRO A 276 -7.14 -9.86 -13.76
C PRO A 276 -5.97 -10.01 -14.73
N THR A 277 -6.15 -9.50 -15.94
CA THR A 277 -5.13 -9.43 -16.99
C THR A 277 -3.95 -8.57 -16.52
N PRO A 278 -2.71 -9.02 -16.67
CA PRO A 278 -1.54 -8.23 -16.26
C PRO A 278 -1.35 -7.04 -17.22
N CYS A 279 -1.20 -5.84 -16.65
CA CYS A 279 -0.73 -4.68 -17.39
C CYS A 279 0.68 -4.94 -17.92
N THR A 280 0.84 -4.94 -19.22
CA THR A 280 2.14 -4.98 -19.88
C THR A 280 2.80 -3.61 -19.74
N HIS A 281 3.86 -3.54 -18.94
CA HIS A 281 4.78 -2.42 -18.98
C HIS A 281 5.57 -2.51 -20.29
N THR A 282 5.14 -1.79 -21.31
CA THR A 282 6.01 -1.43 -22.43
C THR A 282 6.99 -0.39 -21.92
N GLY A 283 8.23 -0.84 -21.69
CA GLY A 283 9.35 0.05 -21.46
C GLY A 283 9.55 0.91 -22.72
N ALA A 284 9.37 2.22 -22.59
CA ALA A 284 9.90 3.16 -23.54
C ALA A 284 11.38 3.34 -23.22
N ALA A 285 12.24 2.65 -23.98
CA ALA A 285 13.63 3.03 -24.17
C ALA A 285 13.65 4.10 -25.27
N ALA A 286 14.06 5.29 -24.94
CA ALA A 286 14.81 6.24 -25.74
C ALA A 286 15.14 7.47 -24.85
#